data_ec169f077d764929d349b88c42ac711c
#
_entry.id   ec169f077d764929d349b88c42ac711c
#
_cell.length_a   1.000
_cell.length_b   1.000
_cell.length_c   1.000
_cell.angle_alpha   90.00
_cell.angle_beta   90.00
_cell.angle_gamma   90.00
#
_symmetry.space_group_name_H-M   'P 1'
#
loop_
_entity.id
_entity.type
_entity.pdbx_description
1 polymer ?
#
loop_
_entity_poly.entity_id
_entity_poly.type
_entity_poly.pdbx_seq_one_letter_code
_entity_poly.pdbx_strand_id
1 'polypeptide(L)'
;MSLVKRYSKQLIGFAGFSSLLVLWQLAGFLNILPKFVLPTPLEIGNAFVRDRALLIHHSLSTLQVALIGLVIGVLLAAGFAILMDSFQWVNDLVYPFMVVIQTIPTIALAPILVLWFGYGMLPKLVLIIITAVSYTHLTL
;
A
#
# COMPACT_ATOMS: atom_id res chain seq x y z
N MET A 1 -28.60 25.72 18.31
CA MET A 1 -27.31 25.56 19.07
C MET A 1 -26.35 24.50 18.49
N SER A 2 -26.72 23.73 17.46
CA SER A 2 -25.91 22.62 16.91
C SER A 2 -24.93 23.01 15.78
N LEU A 3 -25.30 23.94 14.91
CA LEU A 3 -24.48 24.33 13.75
C LEU A 3 -23.21 25.10 14.17
N VAL A 4 -23.30 26.04 15.09
CA VAL A 4 -22.16 26.84 15.57
C VAL A 4 -21.10 25.94 16.23
N LYS A 5 -21.53 24.93 17.03
CA LYS A 5 -20.62 23.94 17.62
C LYS A 5 -19.93 23.04 16.57
N ARG A 6 -20.58 22.77 15.46
CA ARG A 6 -20.02 21.94 14.37
C ARG A 6 -18.94 22.72 13.60
N TYR A 7 -19.21 23.98 13.27
CA TYR A 7 -18.25 24.87 12.60
C TYR A 7 -17.02 25.15 13.49
N SER A 8 -17.22 25.35 14.80
CA SER A 8 -16.09 25.60 15.70
C SER A 8 -15.15 24.39 15.80
N LYS A 9 -15.68 23.15 15.81
CA LYS A 9 -14.84 21.94 15.81
C LYS A 9 -14.04 21.79 14.51
N GLN A 10 -14.65 22.10 13.35
CA GLN A 10 -13.97 22.07 12.07
C GLN A 10 -12.88 23.15 11.99
N LEU A 11 -13.15 24.35 12.48
CA LEU A 11 -12.17 25.43 12.55
C LEU A 11 -10.98 25.08 13.46
N ILE A 12 -11.24 24.48 14.61
CA ILE A 12 -10.18 24.03 15.53
C ILE A 12 -9.32 22.93 14.86
N GLY A 13 -9.95 21.97 14.17
CA GLY A 13 -9.21 20.94 13.43
C GLY A 13 -8.35 21.51 12.31
N PHE A 14 -8.91 22.46 11.55
CA PHE A 14 -8.17 23.13 10.47
C PHE A 14 -7.02 23.98 11.02
N ALA A 15 -7.26 24.74 12.10
CA ALA A 15 -6.23 25.53 12.77
C ALA A 15 -5.10 24.64 13.32
N GLY A 16 -5.45 23.49 13.94
CA GLY A 16 -4.48 22.50 14.40
C GLY A 16 -3.62 21.92 13.28
N PHE A 17 -4.24 21.53 12.16
CA PHE A 17 -3.51 21.04 11.00
C PHE A 17 -2.61 22.11 10.38
N SER A 18 -3.13 23.34 10.22
CA SER A 18 -2.36 24.45 9.70
C SER A 18 -1.18 24.81 10.59
N SER A 19 -1.36 24.83 11.92
CA SER A 19 -0.27 25.09 12.86
C SER A 19 0.84 24.04 12.76
N LEU A 20 0.47 22.78 12.59
CA LEU A 20 1.45 21.69 12.40
C LEU A 20 2.26 21.85 11.12
N LEU A 21 1.62 22.25 10.01
CA LEU A 21 2.33 22.55 8.76
C LEU A 21 3.28 23.73 8.89
N VAL A 22 2.86 24.79 9.60
CA VAL A 22 3.70 25.97 9.85
C VAL A 22 4.91 25.59 10.71
N LEU A 23 4.70 24.82 11.79
CA LEU A 23 5.78 24.34 12.64
C LEU A 23 6.78 23.47 11.85
N TRP A 24 6.29 22.59 10.99
CA TRP A 24 7.14 21.78 10.12
C TRP A 24 7.94 22.65 9.14
N GLN A 25 7.30 23.64 8.50
CA GLN A 25 7.98 24.57 7.61
C GLN A 25 9.08 25.38 8.35
N LEU A 26 8.79 25.84 9.57
CA LEU A 26 9.74 26.57 10.41
C LEU A 26 10.92 25.68 10.85
N ALA A 27 10.64 24.45 11.25
CA ALA A 27 11.69 23.49 11.62
C ALA A 27 12.68 23.23 10.47
N GLY A 28 12.17 23.14 9.24
CA GLY A 28 12.99 23.00 8.05
C GLY A 28 13.76 24.29 7.71
N PHE A 29 13.14 25.46 7.86
CA PHE A 29 13.79 26.75 7.65
C PHE A 29 14.95 26.99 8.64
N LEU A 30 14.77 26.58 9.89
CA LEU A 30 15.79 26.65 10.94
C LEU A 30 16.88 25.57 10.81
N ASN A 31 16.80 24.69 9.79
CA ASN A 31 17.70 23.57 9.56
C ASN A 31 17.90 22.66 10.80
N ILE A 32 16.84 22.46 11.59
CA ILE A 32 16.86 21.59 12.79
C ILE A 32 17.19 20.14 12.38
N LEU A 33 16.71 19.72 11.21
CA LEU A 33 17.04 18.43 10.61
C LEU A 33 17.60 18.62 9.19
N PRO A 34 18.53 17.76 8.77
CA PRO A 34 19.03 17.79 7.40
C PRO A 34 17.91 17.59 6.39
N LYS A 35 17.93 18.29 5.26
CA LYS A 35 16.88 18.26 4.22
C LYS A 35 16.63 16.87 3.63
N PHE A 36 17.63 15.99 3.62
CA PHE A 36 17.48 14.61 3.16
C PHE A 36 16.70 13.73 4.14
N VAL A 37 16.59 14.13 5.42
CA VAL A 37 15.79 13.42 6.44
C VAL A 37 14.36 13.96 6.45
N LEU A 38 14.21 15.29 6.46
CA LEU A 38 12.90 15.93 6.51
C LEU A 38 12.88 17.19 5.61
N PRO A 39 12.47 17.04 4.32
CA PRO A 39 12.26 18.19 3.45
C PRO A 39 11.08 19.03 3.95
N THR A 40 11.11 20.32 3.65
CA THR A 40 10.02 21.23 4.01
C THR A 40 8.76 21.00 3.15
N PRO A 41 7.55 21.31 3.62
CA PRO A 41 6.34 21.26 2.83
C PRO A 41 6.44 22.01 1.50
N LEU A 42 7.10 23.17 1.49
CA LEU A 42 7.30 23.95 0.27
C LEU A 42 8.24 23.25 -0.73
N GLU A 43 9.32 22.63 -0.24
CA GLU A 43 10.23 21.83 -1.09
C GLU A 43 9.52 20.62 -1.69
N ILE A 44 8.67 19.93 -0.91
CA ILE A 44 7.84 18.83 -1.40
C ILE A 44 6.89 19.31 -2.49
N GLY A 45 6.19 20.42 -2.28
CA GLY A 45 5.30 21.01 -3.27
C GLY A 45 6.03 21.36 -4.58
N ASN A 46 7.20 21.98 -4.48
CA ASN A 46 8.03 22.33 -5.63
C ASN A 46 8.54 21.07 -6.38
N ALA A 47 8.98 20.04 -5.63
CA ALA A 47 9.39 18.77 -6.21
C ALA A 47 8.23 18.08 -6.94
N PHE A 48 7.02 18.11 -6.38
CA PHE A 48 5.82 17.54 -6.98
C PHE A 48 5.51 18.17 -8.34
N VAL A 49 5.63 19.50 -8.45
CA VAL A 49 5.40 20.21 -9.72
C VAL A 49 6.55 19.95 -10.71
N ARG A 50 7.78 20.01 -10.25
CA ARG A 50 8.97 19.81 -11.09
C ARG A 50 9.04 18.40 -11.66
N ASP A 51 8.80 17.39 -10.82
CA ASP A 51 8.99 15.99 -11.16
C ASP A 51 7.68 15.29 -11.54
N ARG A 52 6.63 16.08 -11.87
CA ARG A 52 5.28 15.57 -12.20
C ARG A 52 5.25 14.47 -13.27
N ALA A 53 6.06 14.62 -14.31
CA ALA A 53 6.12 13.63 -15.40
C ALA A 53 6.67 12.28 -14.89
N LEU A 54 7.70 12.32 -14.05
CA LEU A 54 8.29 11.15 -13.40
C LEU A 54 7.29 10.49 -12.44
N LEU A 55 6.60 11.29 -11.65
CA LEU A 55 5.56 10.82 -10.72
C LEU A 55 4.42 10.13 -11.46
N ILE A 56 3.92 10.73 -12.54
CA ILE A 56 2.86 10.12 -13.36
C ILE A 56 3.36 8.80 -13.97
N HIS A 57 4.55 8.77 -14.54
CA HIS A 57 5.13 7.57 -15.14
C HIS A 57 5.22 6.44 -14.10
N HIS A 58 5.77 6.69 -12.93
CA HIS A 58 5.90 5.68 -11.88
C HIS A 58 4.55 5.30 -11.26
N SER A 59 3.62 6.24 -11.14
CA SER A 59 2.26 5.95 -10.66
C SER A 59 1.51 5.04 -11.62
N LEU A 60 1.59 5.29 -12.93
CA LEU A 60 0.99 4.43 -13.95
C LEU A 60 1.63 3.04 -13.96
N SER A 61 2.95 2.94 -13.86
CA SER A 61 3.64 1.65 -13.75
C SER A 61 3.20 0.87 -12.51
N THR A 62 3.07 1.53 -11.38
CA THR A 62 2.61 0.89 -10.14
C THR A 62 1.15 0.46 -10.25
N LEU A 63 0.29 1.31 -10.82
CA LEU A 63 -1.11 0.99 -11.05
C LEU A 63 -1.28 -0.19 -12.00
N GLN A 64 -0.50 -0.23 -13.07
CA GLN A 64 -0.50 -1.35 -14.03
C GLN A 64 -0.15 -2.67 -13.34
N VAL A 65 0.93 -2.72 -12.56
CA VAL A 65 1.32 -3.92 -11.80
C VAL A 65 0.24 -4.33 -10.81
N ALA A 66 -0.34 -3.35 -10.10
CA ALA A 66 -1.39 -3.60 -9.13
C ALA A 66 -2.66 -4.17 -9.78
N LEU A 67 -3.09 -3.61 -10.91
CA LEU A 67 -4.28 -4.09 -11.62
C LEU A 67 -4.07 -5.49 -12.21
N ILE A 68 -2.92 -5.74 -12.86
CA ILE A 68 -2.59 -7.07 -13.39
C ILE A 68 -2.54 -8.10 -12.26
N GLY A 69 -1.84 -7.77 -11.17
CA GLY A 69 -1.73 -8.66 -10.02
C GLY A 69 -3.09 -8.93 -9.36
N LEU A 70 -3.95 -7.92 -9.25
CA LEU A 70 -5.30 -8.05 -8.71
C LEU A 70 -6.15 -8.97 -9.58
N VAL A 71 -6.19 -8.75 -10.89
CA VAL A 71 -6.99 -9.59 -11.81
C VAL A 71 -6.52 -11.04 -11.75
N ILE A 72 -5.21 -11.28 -11.86
CA ILE A 72 -4.66 -12.65 -11.76
C ILE A 72 -4.95 -13.25 -10.39
N GLY A 73 -4.74 -12.48 -9.31
CA GLY A 73 -4.99 -12.94 -7.95
C GLY A 73 -6.44 -13.33 -7.70
N VAL A 74 -7.39 -12.51 -8.16
CA VAL A 74 -8.84 -12.81 -8.04
C VAL A 74 -9.22 -14.06 -8.85
N LEU A 75 -8.73 -14.19 -10.08
CA LEU A 75 -9.01 -15.36 -10.90
C LEU A 75 -8.46 -16.64 -10.28
N LEU A 76 -7.23 -16.61 -9.77
CA LEU A 76 -6.63 -17.75 -9.07
C LEU A 76 -7.36 -18.06 -7.77
N ALA A 77 -7.71 -17.04 -6.97
CA ALA A 77 -8.45 -17.24 -5.73
C ALA A 77 -9.83 -17.88 -5.99
N ALA A 78 -10.55 -17.39 -7.00
CA ALA A 78 -11.82 -17.98 -7.39
C ALA A 78 -11.65 -19.42 -7.89
N GLY A 79 -10.63 -19.71 -8.67
CA GLY A 79 -10.31 -21.05 -9.14
C GLY A 79 -9.99 -22.01 -7.98
N PHE A 80 -9.16 -21.59 -7.02
CA PHE A 80 -8.89 -22.37 -5.82
C PHE A 80 -10.12 -22.56 -4.95
N ALA A 81 -10.96 -21.52 -4.79
CA ALA A 81 -12.22 -21.64 -4.04
C ALA A 81 -13.13 -22.71 -4.61
N ILE A 82 -13.35 -22.72 -5.94
CA ILE A 82 -14.17 -23.72 -6.62
C ILE A 82 -13.58 -25.13 -6.48
N LEU A 83 -12.25 -25.26 -6.62
CA LEU A 83 -11.56 -26.55 -6.47
C LEU A 83 -11.65 -27.09 -5.05
N MET A 84 -11.46 -26.25 -4.04
CA MET A 84 -11.54 -26.64 -2.63
C MET A 84 -12.97 -27.00 -2.21
N ASP A 85 -13.97 -26.30 -2.75
CA ASP A 85 -15.38 -26.62 -2.51
C ASP A 85 -15.80 -27.92 -3.19
N SER A 86 -15.29 -28.17 -4.40
CA SER A 86 -15.61 -29.36 -5.18
C SER A 86 -14.92 -30.63 -4.69
N PHE A 87 -13.72 -30.51 -4.13
CA PHE A 87 -12.86 -31.64 -3.73
C PHE A 87 -12.29 -31.48 -2.33
N GLN A 88 -12.83 -32.22 -1.37
CA GLN A 88 -12.40 -32.13 0.02
C GLN A 88 -10.91 -32.41 0.23
N TRP A 89 -10.32 -33.35 -0.52
CA TRP A 89 -8.88 -33.64 -0.44
C TRP A 89 -8.02 -32.43 -0.87
N VAL A 90 -8.50 -31.60 -1.81
CA VAL A 90 -7.82 -30.35 -2.21
C VAL A 90 -7.87 -29.37 -1.06
N ASN A 91 -9.02 -29.22 -0.41
CA ASN A 91 -9.18 -28.36 0.76
C ASN A 91 -8.20 -28.79 1.87
N ASP A 92 -8.18 -30.05 2.23
CA ASP A 92 -7.33 -30.58 3.30
C ASP A 92 -5.83 -30.39 3.01
N LEU A 93 -5.45 -30.43 1.73
CA LEU A 93 -4.07 -30.23 1.30
C LEU A 93 -3.69 -28.73 1.27
N VAL A 94 -4.54 -27.88 0.71
CA VAL A 94 -4.21 -26.47 0.42
C VAL A 94 -4.42 -25.55 1.63
N TYR A 95 -5.46 -25.80 2.42
CA TYR A 95 -5.84 -24.96 3.55
C TYR A 95 -4.69 -24.71 4.56
N PRO A 96 -3.94 -25.73 5.03
CA PRO A 96 -2.85 -25.49 5.97
C PRO A 96 -1.74 -24.61 5.39
N PHE A 97 -1.45 -24.72 4.09
CA PHE A 97 -0.47 -23.84 3.43
C PHE A 97 -0.95 -22.39 3.38
N MET A 98 -2.23 -22.18 3.10
CA MET A 98 -2.79 -20.81 3.11
C MET A 98 -2.72 -20.18 4.49
N VAL A 99 -3.04 -20.92 5.54
CA VAL A 99 -2.94 -20.44 6.93
C VAL A 99 -1.49 -20.07 7.27
N VAL A 100 -0.51 -20.90 6.91
CA VAL A 100 0.91 -20.61 7.14
C VAL A 100 1.35 -19.35 6.40
N ILE A 101 0.98 -19.20 5.12
CA ILE A 101 1.35 -18.02 4.31
C ILE A 101 0.81 -16.73 4.94
N GLN A 102 -0.38 -16.75 5.51
CA GLN A 102 -0.99 -15.58 6.16
C GLN A 102 -0.31 -15.16 7.46
N THR A 103 0.35 -16.07 8.14
CA THR A 103 1.11 -15.74 9.35
C THR A 103 2.41 -15.00 9.05
N ILE A 104 2.90 -15.09 7.81
CA ILE A 104 4.12 -14.41 7.39
C ILE A 104 3.79 -12.96 7.01
N PRO A 105 4.40 -11.95 7.67
CA PRO A 105 4.23 -10.57 7.28
C PRO A 105 4.63 -10.37 5.80
N THR A 106 3.73 -9.83 4.98
CA THR A 106 3.97 -9.62 3.54
C THR A 106 5.22 -8.78 3.26
N ILE A 107 5.53 -7.84 4.17
CA ILE A 107 6.74 -7.01 4.08
C ILE A 107 8.02 -7.84 4.18
N ALA A 108 8.00 -8.97 4.88
CA ALA A 108 9.15 -9.87 5.01
C ALA A 108 9.34 -10.75 3.77
N LEU A 109 8.29 -10.99 2.99
CA LEU A 109 8.37 -11.76 1.74
C LEU A 109 9.00 -10.96 0.61
N ALA A 110 8.86 -9.64 0.59
CA ALA A 110 9.33 -8.81 -0.50
C ALA A 110 10.85 -8.96 -0.78
N PRO A 111 11.77 -8.90 0.21
CA PRO A 111 13.19 -9.13 -0.02
C PRO A 111 13.50 -10.51 -0.57
N ILE A 112 12.81 -11.55 -0.09
CA ILE A 112 13.02 -12.94 -0.54
C ILE A 112 12.61 -13.09 -2.00
N LEU A 113 11.47 -12.52 -2.38
CA LEU A 113 10.99 -12.55 -3.75
C LEU A 113 11.93 -11.78 -4.70
N VAL A 114 12.48 -10.65 -4.25
CA VAL A 114 13.48 -9.91 -5.02
C VAL A 114 14.76 -10.72 -5.21
N LEU A 115 15.16 -11.49 -4.20
CA LEU A 115 16.35 -12.36 -4.27
C LEU A 115 16.17 -13.51 -5.26
N TRP A 116 14.96 -14.07 -5.35
CA TRP A 116 14.64 -15.20 -6.27
C TRP A 116 14.33 -14.75 -7.69
N PHE A 117 13.59 -13.65 -7.86
CA PHE A 117 13.08 -13.20 -9.16
C PHE A 117 13.81 -11.95 -9.69
N GLY A 118 14.76 -11.39 -8.94
CA GLY A 118 15.45 -10.17 -9.30
C GLY A 118 14.60 -8.90 -9.10
N TYR A 119 15.17 -7.77 -9.51
CA TYR A 119 14.46 -6.49 -9.51
C TYR A 119 13.57 -6.39 -10.75
N GLY A 120 12.27 -6.13 -10.53
CA GLY A 120 11.35 -5.96 -11.66
C GLY A 120 9.89 -6.05 -11.27
N MET A 121 9.07 -6.44 -12.23
CA MET A 121 7.62 -6.60 -12.08
C MET A 121 7.25 -7.92 -11.40
N LEU A 122 8.01 -8.99 -11.63
CA LEU A 122 7.69 -10.34 -11.17
C LEU A 122 7.56 -10.47 -9.64
N PRO A 123 8.52 -10.02 -8.81
CA PRO A 123 8.38 -10.14 -7.36
C PRO A 123 7.16 -9.40 -6.82
N LYS A 124 6.82 -8.26 -7.41
CA LYS A 124 5.63 -7.47 -7.05
C LYS A 124 4.34 -8.21 -7.40
N LEU A 125 4.26 -8.78 -8.60
CA LEU A 125 3.09 -9.58 -9.03
C LEU A 125 2.90 -10.80 -8.15
N VAL A 126 3.97 -11.56 -7.89
CA VAL A 126 3.91 -12.73 -7.02
C VAL A 126 3.43 -12.36 -5.62
N LEU A 127 3.93 -11.25 -5.05
CA LEU A 127 3.50 -10.77 -3.74
C LEU A 127 2.01 -10.43 -3.73
N ILE A 128 1.51 -9.70 -4.74
CA ILE A 128 0.10 -9.33 -4.85
C ILE A 128 -0.77 -10.59 -4.99
N ILE A 129 -0.38 -11.54 -5.83
CA ILE A 129 -1.12 -12.78 -6.05
C ILE A 129 -1.20 -13.61 -4.76
N ILE A 130 -0.08 -13.84 -4.08
CA ILE A 130 -0.05 -14.58 -2.81
C ILE A 130 -0.97 -13.92 -1.79
N THR A 131 -0.92 -12.60 -1.67
CA THR A 131 -1.75 -11.84 -0.74
C THR A 131 -3.22 -11.93 -1.12
N ALA A 132 -3.57 -11.72 -2.38
CA ALA A 132 -4.96 -11.77 -2.86
C ALA A 132 -5.59 -13.16 -2.66
N VAL A 133 -4.89 -14.22 -3.02
CA VAL A 133 -5.35 -15.60 -2.85
C VAL A 133 -5.57 -15.92 -1.38
N SER A 134 -4.62 -15.56 -0.51
CA SER A 134 -4.70 -15.85 0.92
C SER A 134 -5.89 -15.17 1.61
N TYR A 135 -6.17 -13.91 1.31
CA TYR A 135 -7.26 -13.17 1.96
C TYR A 135 -8.66 -13.54 1.44
N THR A 136 -8.80 -13.87 0.17
CA THR A 136 -10.10 -14.17 -0.42
C THR A 136 -10.70 -15.47 0.12
N HIS A 137 -9.88 -16.44 0.47
CA HIS A 137 -10.35 -17.73 1.00
C HIS A 137 -10.89 -17.69 2.43
N LEU A 138 -10.44 -16.73 3.26
CA LEU A 138 -10.93 -16.64 4.65
C LEU A 138 -12.25 -15.88 4.78
N THR A 139 -12.65 -15.12 3.76
CA THR A 139 -13.87 -14.32 3.79
C THR A 139 -15.06 -15.03 3.12
N LEU A 140 -14.85 -16.14 2.47
CA LEU A 140 -15.87 -16.97 1.81
C LEU A 140 -16.12 -18.27 2.58
#